data_72aba39701a82d4ba9db9ad5fa6410bb
#
_entry.id   72aba39701a82d4ba9db9ad5fa6410bb
#
_cell.length_a   1.000
_cell.length_b   1.000
_cell.length_c   1.000
_cell.angle_alpha   90.00
_cell.angle_beta   90.00
_cell.angle_gamma   90.00
#
_symmetry.space_group_name_H-M   'P 1'
#
loop_
_entity.id
_entity.type
_entity.pdbx_description
1 polymer ?
#
loop_
_entity_poly.entity_id
_entity_poly.type
_entity_poly.pdbx_seq_one_letter_code
_entity_poly.pdbx_strand_id
1 'polypeptide(L)'
;SQAVASIAVDSKYWLWINGDIVIREGGLKRGPDPHNTYYDEVDLSGYLKQGKNEIAILVWYFGKEGFSHKSSGKAGLLFEMSASGKRIVSDGTWWCRIHPAYGNTEAPHPNFRLPESNIRFDARADIKGWQTVDSPKTMGFHKAVTVAKKGEAPYNELVLRPIPQWKDFGVKGIEKTEIKVGEQADTIAAYFPYNLQMTPVLDITDPVGGNLVSIYTDNT
;
A
#
# COMPACT_ATOMS: atom_id res chain seq x y z
N SER A 1 -8.94 16.36 18.98
CA SER A 1 -9.09 17.37 17.91
C SER A 1 -9.21 16.65 16.57
N GLN A 2 -10.01 17.19 15.68
CA GLN A 2 -10.19 16.65 14.33
C GLN A 2 -8.87 16.73 13.56
N ALA A 3 -8.52 15.64 12.88
CA ALA A 3 -7.32 15.53 12.04
C ALA A 3 -7.66 14.76 10.76
N VAL A 4 -7.98 15.49 9.70
CA VAL A 4 -8.29 14.91 8.40
C VAL A 4 -7.11 15.15 7.47
N ALA A 5 -6.63 14.08 6.85
CA ALA A 5 -5.56 14.12 5.87
C ALA A 5 -6.13 14.01 4.45
N SER A 6 -5.62 14.86 3.55
CA SER A 6 -5.81 14.76 2.10
C SER A 6 -4.59 14.10 1.50
N ILE A 7 -4.77 12.98 0.76
CA ILE A 7 -3.68 12.15 0.27
C ILE A 7 -3.89 11.84 -1.21
N ALA A 8 -2.91 12.20 -2.05
CA ALA A 8 -2.87 11.83 -3.46
C ALA A 8 -1.54 11.20 -3.82
N VAL A 9 -1.56 10.15 -4.60
CA VAL A 9 -0.38 9.40 -5.05
C VAL A 9 -0.53 8.94 -6.50
N ASP A 10 0.55 8.58 -7.10
CA ASP A 10 0.60 7.68 -8.24
C ASP A 10 1.45 6.47 -7.84
N SER A 11 0.89 5.29 -7.68
CA SER A 11 -0.42 4.75 -8.10
C SER A 11 -1.34 4.46 -6.91
N LYS A 12 -0.85 3.83 -5.86
CA LYS A 12 -1.57 3.45 -4.64
C LYS A 12 -0.67 3.56 -3.41
N TYR A 13 -1.26 3.57 -2.21
CA TYR A 13 -0.51 3.71 -0.98
C TYR A 13 -1.09 2.87 0.16
N TRP A 14 -0.21 2.55 1.12
CA TRP A 14 -0.55 2.12 2.46
C TRP A 14 -0.09 3.18 3.45
N LEU A 15 -0.87 3.39 4.50
CA LEU A 15 -0.62 4.41 5.52
C LEU A 15 -0.56 3.76 6.91
N TRP A 16 0.48 4.11 7.65
CA TRP A 16 0.62 3.78 9.07
C TRP A 16 0.72 5.07 9.89
N ILE A 17 0.13 5.01 11.09
CA ILE A 17 0.30 6.02 12.14
C ILE A 17 0.83 5.31 13.37
N ASN A 18 2.00 5.73 13.86
CA ASN A 18 2.68 5.14 15.03
C ASN A 18 2.90 3.61 14.90
N GLY A 19 3.04 3.10 13.70
CA GLY A 19 3.22 1.68 13.41
C GLY A 19 1.92 0.91 13.15
N ASP A 20 0.77 1.46 13.49
CA ASP A 20 -0.52 0.84 13.21
C ASP A 20 -0.99 1.17 11.79
N ILE A 21 -1.42 0.15 11.05
CA ILE A 21 -1.92 0.34 9.69
C ILE A 21 -3.32 0.97 9.72
N VAL A 22 -3.48 2.07 8.99
CA VAL A 22 -4.72 2.84 8.91
C VAL A 22 -5.41 2.64 7.57
N ILE A 23 -4.64 2.68 6.49
CA ILE A 23 -5.16 2.49 5.13
C ILE A 23 -4.36 1.40 4.43
N ARG A 24 -5.10 0.45 3.87
CA ARG A 24 -4.59 -0.53 2.92
C ARG A 24 -5.15 -0.20 1.54
N GLU A 25 -4.25 -0.02 0.56
CA GLU A 25 -4.59 0.23 -0.83
C GLU A 25 -5.47 1.46 -1.08
N GLY A 26 -5.08 2.61 -0.54
CA GLY A 26 -5.62 3.89 -0.95
C GLY A 26 -5.13 4.30 -2.35
N GLY A 27 -5.81 5.23 -2.98
CA GLY A 27 -5.39 5.81 -4.25
C GLY A 27 -5.53 4.93 -5.50
N LEU A 28 -6.12 3.76 -5.43
CA LEU A 28 -6.18 2.67 -6.42
C LEU A 28 -6.34 3.06 -7.89
N LYS A 29 -6.82 4.23 -8.18
CA LYS A 29 -6.90 4.82 -9.51
C LYS A 29 -6.44 6.26 -9.46
N ARG A 30 -5.55 6.65 -10.40
CA ARG A 30 -4.92 7.96 -10.36
C ARG A 30 -5.90 9.13 -10.37
N GLY A 31 -6.87 9.17 -11.24
CA GLY A 31 -7.73 10.34 -11.34
C GLY A 31 -9.06 10.14 -12.05
N PRO A 32 -9.93 11.19 -12.08
CA PRO A 32 -11.22 11.18 -12.74
C PRO A 32 -11.10 11.11 -14.26
N ASP A 33 -9.99 11.57 -14.80
CA ASP A 33 -9.64 11.63 -16.20
C ASP A 33 -8.11 11.45 -16.38
N PRO A 34 -7.56 11.39 -17.59
CA PRO A 34 -6.13 11.19 -17.82
C PRO A 34 -5.21 12.29 -17.27
N HIS A 35 -5.74 13.48 -17.00
CA HIS A 35 -4.93 14.64 -16.62
C HIS A 35 -4.98 14.94 -15.13
N ASN A 36 -6.14 14.79 -14.51
CA ASN A 36 -6.39 15.16 -13.12
C ASN A 36 -6.19 13.96 -12.17
N THR A 37 -6.04 14.24 -10.88
CA THR A 37 -5.68 13.24 -9.89
C THR A 37 -6.72 13.17 -8.79
N TYR A 38 -7.16 11.97 -8.41
CA TYR A 38 -7.94 11.76 -7.21
C TYR A 38 -7.09 11.93 -5.96
N TYR A 39 -7.69 12.51 -4.92
CA TYR A 39 -7.17 12.46 -3.57
C TYR A 39 -8.17 11.79 -2.63
N ASP A 40 -7.66 11.17 -1.59
CA ASP A 40 -8.45 10.59 -0.51
C ASP A 40 -8.54 11.56 0.66
N GLU A 41 -9.68 11.61 1.34
CA GLU A 41 -9.79 12.18 2.68
C GLU A 41 -9.81 11.05 3.71
N VAL A 42 -8.91 11.14 4.70
CA VAL A 42 -8.73 10.11 5.72
C VAL A 42 -8.78 10.77 7.10
N ASP A 43 -9.73 10.37 7.94
CA ASP A 43 -9.80 10.81 9.33
C ASP A 43 -8.76 10.05 10.17
N LEU A 44 -7.76 10.78 10.63
CA LEU A 44 -6.67 10.28 11.47
C LEU A 44 -6.86 10.60 12.94
N SER A 45 -7.98 11.21 13.34
CA SER A 45 -8.22 11.68 14.71
C SER A 45 -8.07 10.60 15.77
N GLY A 46 -8.52 9.38 15.46
CA GLY A 46 -8.45 8.24 16.38
C GLY A 46 -7.08 7.59 16.51
N TYR A 47 -6.13 7.91 15.64
CA TYR A 47 -4.80 7.28 15.58
C TYR A 47 -3.70 8.16 16.16
N LEU A 48 -3.96 9.46 16.30
CA LEU A 48 -3.00 10.42 16.83
C LEU A 48 -3.00 10.42 18.36
N LYS A 49 -1.81 10.49 18.93
CA LYS A 49 -1.61 10.63 20.38
C LYS A 49 -1.01 12.01 20.71
N GLN A 50 -1.07 12.40 21.98
CA GLN A 50 -0.42 13.60 22.44
C GLN A 50 1.11 13.49 22.29
N GLY A 51 1.76 14.54 21.78
CA GLY A 51 3.20 14.60 21.59
C GLY A 51 3.61 14.16 20.19
N LYS A 52 4.70 13.41 20.10
CA LYS A 52 5.27 12.94 18.84
C LYS A 52 4.40 11.83 18.21
N ASN A 53 4.16 11.96 16.91
CA ASN A 53 3.51 10.94 16.09
C ASN A 53 4.37 10.65 14.86
N GLU A 54 4.39 9.40 14.44
CA GLU A 54 5.04 8.96 13.21
C GLU A 54 3.99 8.70 12.14
N ILE A 55 4.18 9.32 10.98
CA ILE A 55 3.37 9.08 9.77
C ILE A 55 4.28 8.38 8.77
N ALA A 56 3.92 7.17 8.39
CA ALA A 56 4.67 6.38 7.43
C ALA A 56 3.77 5.98 6.27
N ILE A 57 4.24 6.18 5.04
CA ILE A 57 3.46 5.93 3.82
C ILE A 57 4.31 5.12 2.85
N LEU A 58 3.80 3.95 2.45
CA LEU A 58 4.37 3.16 1.36
C LEU A 58 3.62 3.49 0.08
N VAL A 59 4.31 4.05 -0.90
CA VAL A 59 3.73 4.36 -2.20
C VAL A 59 4.17 3.31 -3.21
N TRP A 60 3.21 2.68 -3.85
CA TRP A 60 3.44 1.84 -5.01
C TRP A 60 3.28 2.65 -6.29
N TYR A 61 4.35 2.77 -7.04
CA TYR A 61 4.37 3.44 -8.33
C TYR A 61 4.53 2.41 -9.45
N PHE A 62 3.49 2.25 -10.26
CA PHE A 62 3.52 1.31 -11.37
C PHE A 62 4.32 1.85 -12.57
N GLY A 63 4.25 3.14 -12.83
CA GLY A 63 5.11 3.85 -13.79
C GLY A 63 4.74 3.70 -15.26
N LYS A 64 3.64 3.03 -15.58
CA LYS A 64 3.11 2.88 -16.94
C LYS A 64 1.59 2.80 -16.93
N GLU A 65 0.99 2.82 -18.11
CA GLU A 65 -0.44 2.61 -18.25
C GLU A 65 -0.81 1.16 -17.87
N GLY A 66 -1.89 0.99 -17.14
CA GLY A 66 -2.48 -0.29 -16.77
C GLY A 66 -3.93 -0.39 -17.20
N PHE A 67 -4.53 -1.54 -16.96
CA PHE A 67 -5.93 -1.77 -17.31
C PHE A 67 -6.88 -0.85 -16.54
N SER A 68 -6.61 -0.64 -15.26
CA SER A 68 -7.45 0.18 -14.35
C SER A 68 -6.71 1.42 -13.81
N HIS A 69 -5.58 1.76 -14.37
CA HIS A 69 -4.67 2.78 -13.85
C HIS A 69 -4.14 3.68 -14.97
N LYS A 70 -4.09 5.00 -14.70
CA LYS A 70 -3.45 6.00 -15.53
C LYS A 70 -2.24 6.58 -14.81
N SER A 71 -1.06 6.45 -15.40
CA SER A 71 0.17 6.98 -14.81
C SER A 71 0.32 8.48 -15.05
N SER A 72 0.82 9.18 -14.05
CA SER A 72 1.26 10.58 -14.20
C SER A 72 2.63 10.70 -14.83
N GLY A 73 3.37 9.58 -14.96
CA GLY A 73 4.75 9.57 -15.39
C GLY A 73 5.77 9.87 -14.28
N LYS A 74 5.32 10.19 -13.05
CA LYS A 74 6.21 10.47 -11.91
C LYS A 74 5.67 9.87 -10.62
N ALA A 75 6.49 9.06 -9.96
CA ALA A 75 6.22 8.66 -8.58
C ALA A 75 6.14 9.87 -7.66
N GLY A 76 5.21 9.86 -6.71
CA GLY A 76 5.13 10.92 -5.73
C GLY A 76 3.95 10.79 -4.79
N LEU A 77 4.01 11.62 -3.76
CA LEU A 77 3.03 11.74 -2.70
C LEU A 77 2.70 13.21 -2.48
N LEU A 78 1.43 13.54 -2.53
CA LEU A 78 0.88 14.77 -1.98
C LEU A 78 0.13 14.43 -0.71
N PHE A 79 0.54 15.01 0.39
CA PHE A 79 -0.08 14.83 1.71
C PHE A 79 -0.28 16.18 2.35
N GLU A 80 -1.48 16.41 2.87
CA GLU A 80 -1.80 17.58 3.68
C GLU A 80 -2.71 17.15 4.83
N MET A 81 -2.39 17.57 6.04
CA MET A 81 -3.21 17.37 7.23
C MET A 81 -3.17 18.60 8.10
N SER A 82 -4.29 18.95 8.71
CA SER A 82 -4.35 19.93 9.79
C SER A 82 -4.76 19.26 11.09
N ALA A 83 -3.96 19.42 12.11
CA ALA A 83 -4.21 18.88 13.45
C ALA A 83 -3.75 19.85 14.53
N SER A 84 -4.61 20.15 15.52
CA SER A 84 -4.30 21.03 16.65
C SER A 84 -3.67 22.37 16.24
N GLY A 85 -4.19 22.99 15.17
CA GLY A 85 -3.71 24.29 14.66
C GLY A 85 -2.40 24.22 13.88
N LYS A 86 -1.83 23.03 13.68
CA LYS A 86 -0.64 22.82 12.85
C LYS A 86 -1.03 22.23 11.50
N ARG A 87 -0.41 22.75 10.44
CA ARG A 87 -0.51 22.20 9.09
C ARG A 87 0.73 21.38 8.79
N ILE A 88 0.53 20.14 8.37
CA ILE A 88 1.57 19.18 7.98
C ILE A 88 1.39 18.89 6.49
N VAL A 89 2.44 19.05 5.71
CA VAL A 89 2.44 18.82 4.27
C VAL A 89 3.65 17.97 3.89
N SER A 90 3.51 17.17 2.83
CA SER A 90 4.66 16.51 2.21
C SER A 90 5.55 17.54 1.52
N ASP A 91 6.76 17.69 2.01
CA ASP A 91 7.78 18.61 1.50
C ASP A 91 9.19 18.03 1.64
N GLY A 92 10.21 18.84 1.37
CA GLY A 92 11.62 18.46 1.51
C GLY A 92 12.07 18.15 2.94
N THR A 93 11.24 18.33 3.96
CA THR A 93 11.56 17.93 5.35
C THR A 93 11.29 16.44 5.59
N TRP A 94 10.45 15.81 4.78
CA TRP A 94 10.16 14.40 4.88
C TRP A 94 11.38 13.54 4.51
N TRP A 95 11.35 12.31 4.99
CA TRP A 95 12.34 11.30 4.66
C TRP A 95 11.73 10.29 3.69
N CYS A 96 12.47 9.89 2.68
CA CYS A 96 12.02 8.91 1.72
C CYS A 96 13.14 7.93 1.34
N ARG A 97 12.74 6.76 0.88
CA ARG A 97 13.64 5.73 0.36
C ARG A 97 12.87 4.83 -0.59
N ILE A 98 13.53 4.36 -1.65
CA ILE A 98 13.00 3.25 -2.45
C ILE A 98 13.14 1.98 -1.62
N HIS A 99 12.02 1.28 -1.42
CA HIS A 99 12.01 0.05 -0.63
C HIS A 99 12.58 -1.12 -1.47
N PRO A 100 13.70 -1.74 -1.06
CA PRO A 100 14.42 -2.69 -1.90
C PRO A 100 13.73 -4.06 -2.04
N ALA A 101 12.80 -4.39 -1.13
CA ALA A 101 12.10 -5.67 -1.15
C ALA A 101 11.00 -5.76 -2.22
N TYR A 102 10.45 -4.61 -2.66
CA TYR A 102 9.36 -4.60 -3.62
C TYR A 102 9.86 -4.42 -5.05
N GLY A 103 9.23 -5.11 -5.97
CA GLY A 103 9.50 -5.00 -7.39
C GLY A 103 8.33 -5.50 -8.24
N ASN A 104 8.46 -5.37 -9.54
CA ASN A 104 7.52 -5.94 -10.49
C ASN A 104 7.82 -7.42 -10.72
N THR A 105 6.78 -8.18 -11.05
CA THR A 105 6.98 -9.48 -11.70
C THR A 105 7.33 -9.25 -13.17
N GLU A 106 8.18 -10.12 -13.71
CA GLU A 106 8.49 -10.14 -15.13
C GLU A 106 7.42 -10.91 -15.92
N ALA A 107 7.38 -10.72 -17.24
CA ALA A 107 6.52 -11.50 -18.11
C ALA A 107 6.98 -12.97 -18.17
N PRO A 108 6.05 -13.93 -18.25
CA PRO A 108 4.60 -13.76 -18.26
C PRO A 108 4.10 -13.38 -16.86
N HIS A 109 3.28 -12.32 -16.79
CA HIS A 109 2.73 -11.90 -15.51
C HIS A 109 1.72 -12.94 -14.98
N PRO A 110 1.74 -13.26 -13.68
CA PRO A 110 0.75 -14.17 -13.07
C PRO A 110 -0.69 -13.74 -13.33
N ASN A 111 -0.97 -12.45 -13.26
CA ASN A 111 -2.23 -11.87 -13.70
C ASN A 111 -2.01 -10.97 -14.91
N PHE A 112 -2.27 -11.50 -16.11
CA PHE A 112 -2.07 -10.75 -17.35
C PHE A 112 -3.07 -9.60 -17.56
N ARG A 113 -4.24 -9.65 -16.90
CA ARG A 113 -5.28 -8.63 -17.03
C ARG A 113 -5.00 -7.42 -16.16
N LEU A 114 -4.35 -7.63 -15.01
CA LEU A 114 -4.03 -6.58 -14.05
C LEU A 114 -2.53 -6.63 -13.70
N PRO A 115 -1.65 -6.40 -14.70
CA PRO A 115 -0.20 -6.50 -14.48
C PRO A 115 0.31 -5.53 -13.40
N GLU A 116 -0.38 -4.41 -13.20
CA GLU A 116 -0.10 -3.44 -12.14
C GLU A 116 -0.31 -3.99 -10.72
N SER A 117 -1.05 -5.09 -10.58
CA SER A 117 -1.28 -5.76 -9.29
C SER A 117 -0.26 -6.86 -9.01
N ASN A 118 0.59 -7.21 -9.96
CA ASN A 118 1.61 -8.24 -9.78
C ASN A 118 2.85 -7.65 -9.12
N ILE A 119 3.00 -7.89 -7.82
CA ILE A 119 4.09 -7.38 -7.00
C ILE A 119 4.98 -8.55 -6.59
N ARG A 120 6.28 -8.43 -6.86
CA ARG A 120 7.29 -9.31 -6.29
C ARG A 120 7.77 -8.72 -4.97
N PHE A 121 7.81 -9.54 -3.91
CA PHE A 121 8.36 -9.18 -2.62
C PHE A 121 9.48 -10.15 -2.21
N ASP A 122 10.65 -9.62 -1.90
CA ASP A 122 11.77 -10.38 -1.36
C ASP A 122 11.99 -9.99 0.12
N ALA A 123 11.50 -10.83 1.02
CA ALA A 123 11.57 -10.59 2.46
C ALA A 123 13.01 -10.48 3.02
N ARG A 124 14.02 -10.99 2.31
CA ARG A 124 15.44 -10.86 2.70
C ARG A 124 15.94 -9.42 2.58
N ALA A 125 15.31 -8.64 1.71
CA ALA A 125 15.62 -7.23 1.49
C ALA A 125 14.65 -6.28 2.23
N ASP A 126 13.78 -6.82 3.09
CA ASP A 126 12.81 -6.02 3.84
C ASP A 126 13.50 -5.07 4.84
N ILE A 127 12.94 -3.87 4.97
CA ILE A 127 13.39 -2.86 5.94
C ILE A 127 12.47 -2.93 7.16
N LYS A 128 12.79 -3.80 8.10
CA LYS A 128 11.95 -4.00 9.28
C LYS A 128 11.87 -2.75 10.16
N GLY A 129 10.66 -2.43 10.62
CA GLY A 129 10.42 -1.34 11.56
C GLY A 129 10.51 0.07 10.97
N TRP A 130 10.55 0.21 9.64
CA TRP A 130 10.62 1.51 8.98
C TRP A 130 9.41 2.42 9.27
N GLN A 131 8.28 1.84 9.66
CA GLN A 131 7.03 2.55 9.98
C GLN A 131 7.10 3.33 11.30
N THR A 132 8.08 3.03 12.15
CA THR A 132 8.23 3.63 13.50
C THR A 132 9.65 4.09 13.76
N VAL A 133 10.42 4.42 12.72
CA VAL A 133 11.83 4.72 12.86
C VAL A 133 12.06 6.14 13.40
N ASP A 134 12.71 6.25 14.54
CA ASP A 134 13.11 7.54 15.12
C ASP A 134 14.25 8.25 14.37
N SER A 135 15.09 7.47 13.69
CA SER A 135 16.27 7.97 12.96
C SER A 135 16.29 7.43 11.54
N PRO A 136 15.45 7.95 10.63
CA PRO A 136 15.34 7.44 9.26
C PRO A 136 16.67 7.38 8.50
N LYS A 137 17.57 8.32 8.76
CA LYS A 137 18.89 8.38 8.14
C LYS A 137 19.69 7.10 8.37
N THR A 138 19.62 6.50 9.56
CA THR A 138 20.35 5.26 9.89
C THR A 138 19.85 4.06 9.10
N MET A 139 18.62 4.12 8.57
CA MET A 139 18.03 3.09 7.70
C MET A 139 18.20 3.43 6.21
N GLY A 140 19.04 4.38 5.86
CA GLY A 140 19.32 4.76 4.48
C GLY A 140 18.25 5.61 3.81
N PHE A 141 17.37 6.24 4.61
CA PHE A 141 16.46 7.27 4.08
C PHE A 141 17.21 8.59 3.84
N HIS A 142 16.73 9.34 2.88
CA HIS A 142 17.24 10.67 2.53
C HIS A 142 16.07 11.66 2.46
N LYS A 143 16.40 12.95 2.36
CA LYS A 143 15.36 13.97 2.25
C LYS A 143 14.61 13.87 0.95
N ALA A 144 13.29 14.05 1.04
CA ALA A 144 12.42 14.07 -0.13
C ALA A 144 12.75 15.27 -1.04
N VAL A 145 12.47 15.09 -2.32
CA VAL A 145 12.61 16.15 -3.33
C VAL A 145 11.22 16.51 -3.83
N THR A 146 10.91 17.80 -3.86
CA THR A 146 9.66 18.29 -4.41
C THR A 146 9.62 18.07 -5.92
N VAL A 147 8.67 17.28 -6.40
CA VAL A 147 8.48 17.00 -7.84
C VAL A 147 7.38 17.87 -8.47
N ALA A 148 6.39 18.29 -7.69
CA ALA A 148 5.31 19.19 -8.09
C ALA A 148 4.62 19.77 -6.86
N LYS A 149 3.94 20.89 -7.03
CA LYS A 149 3.02 21.45 -6.03
C LYS A 149 1.58 21.10 -6.40
N LYS A 150 0.66 21.33 -5.45
CA LYS A 150 -0.78 21.22 -5.71
C LYS A 150 -1.17 22.08 -6.91
N GLY A 151 -1.89 21.49 -7.85
CA GLY A 151 -2.34 22.18 -9.07
C GLY A 151 -1.33 22.22 -10.21
N GLU A 152 -0.10 21.73 -9.98
CA GLU A 152 0.94 21.65 -11.03
C GLU A 152 0.98 20.26 -11.67
N ALA A 153 1.46 20.21 -12.93
CA ALA A 153 1.77 18.95 -13.58
C ALA A 153 2.85 18.17 -12.79
N PRO A 154 2.78 16.85 -12.72
CA PRO A 154 1.90 15.96 -13.45
C PRO A 154 0.57 15.63 -12.74
N TYR A 155 0.30 16.18 -11.56
CA TYR A 155 -0.90 15.83 -10.78
C TYR A 155 -2.10 16.70 -11.12
N ASN A 156 -1.87 17.94 -11.56
CA ASN A 156 -2.87 18.92 -11.97
C ASN A 156 -3.98 19.15 -10.92
N GLU A 157 -5.24 19.24 -11.32
CA GLU A 157 -6.35 19.40 -10.39
C GLU A 157 -6.53 18.16 -9.51
N LEU A 158 -6.74 18.38 -8.23
CA LEU A 158 -7.04 17.34 -7.26
C LEU A 158 -8.55 17.25 -7.03
N VAL A 159 -9.13 16.10 -7.30
CA VAL A 159 -10.55 15.83 -7.17
C VAL A 159 -10.76 14.80 -6.08
N LEU A 160 -11.70 15.05 -5.17
CA LEU A 160 -12.04 14.08 -4.12
C LEU A 160 -12.50 12.76 -4.75
N ARG A 161 -11.88 11.66 -4.33
CA ARG A 161 -12.23 10.34 -4.84
C ARG A 161 -13.65 9.97 -4.38
N PRO A 162 -14.58 9.66 -5.30
CA PRO A 162 -15.97 9.37 -4.96
C PRO A 162 -16.19 7.96 -4.41
N ILE A 163 -15.16 7.10 -4.47
CA ILE A 163 -15.22 5.71 -4.02
C ILE A 163 -14.72 5.65 -2.58
N PRO A 164 -15.46 5.04 -1.65
CA PRO A 164 -15.02 4.93 -0.26
C PRO A 164 -13.76 4.06 -0.13
N GLN A 165 -13.04 4.24 0.96
CA GLN A 165 -11.92 3.38 1.32
C GLN A 165 -12.40 1.94 1.59
N TRP A 166 -11.51 0.98 1.39
CA TRP A 166 -11.74 -0.39 1.81
C TRP A 166 -12.05 -0.45 3.30
N LYS A 167 -13.06 -1.22 3.65
CA LYS A 167 -13.36 -1.50 5.05
C LYS A 167 -12.58 -2.73 5.49
N ASP A 168 -11.73 -2.58 6.49
CA ASP A 168 -11.07 -3.72 7.13
C ASP A 168 -12.04 -4.43 8.06
N PHE A 169 -12.34 -5.69 7.74
CA PHE A 169 -13.18 -6.56 8.58
C PHE A 169 -12.36 -7.44 9.52
N GLY A 170 -11.06 -7.20 9.62
CA GLY A 170 -10.12 -8.01 10.38
C GLY A 170 -9.88 -9.40 9.77
N VAL A 171 -9.08 -10.19 10.44
CA VAL A 171 -8.78 -11.56 10.02
C VAL A 171 -10.04 -12.42 10.13
N LYS A 172 -10.37 -13.12 9.03
CA LYS A 172 -11.47 -14.09 8.99
C LYS A 172 -10.91 -15.50 8.96
N GLY A 173 -11.44 -16.33 9.83
CA GLY A 173 -11.11 -17.75 9.86
C GLY A 173 -11.65 -18.50 8.64
N ILE A 174 -11.03 -19.62 8.37
CA ILE A 174 -11.45 -20.58 7.35
C ILE A 174 -12.62 -21.41 7.92
N GLU A 175 -13.67 -21.61 7.12
CA GLU A 175 -14.82 -22.43 7.52
C GLU A 175 -14.51 -23.92 7.43
N LYS A 176 -13.86 -24.33 6.34
CA LYS A 176 -13.54 -25.71 6.05
C LYS A 176 -12.16 -25.82 5.42
N THR A 177 -11.41 -26.82 5.82
CA THR A 177 -10.11 -27.16 5.22
C THR A 177 -10.11 -28.59 4.73
N GLU A 178 -9.60 -28.83 3.53
CA GLU A 178 -9.29 -30.15 3.00
C GLU A 178 -7.79 -30.24 2.73
N ILE A 179 -7.17 -31.32 3.17
CA ILE A 179 -5.74 -31.57 2.96
C ILE A 179 -5.60 -32.80 2.05
N LYS A 180 -4.90 -32.63 0.95
CA LYS A 180 -4.51 -33.72 0.02
C LYS A 180 -3.00 -33.83 0.07
N VAL A 181 -2.52 -34.95 0.58
CA VAL A 181 -1.09 -35.29 0.61
C VAL A 181 -0.71 -35.83 -0.78
N GLY A 182 0.32 -35.23 -1.40
CA GLY A 182 0.84 -35.65 -2.70
C GLY A 182 2.31 -36.05 -2.62
N GLU A 183 2.81 -36.74 -3.64
CA GLU A 183 4.21 -37.19 -3.68
C GLU A 183 5.20 -36.03 -3.83
N GLN A 184 4.82 -34.93 -4.48
CA GLN A 184 5.69 -33.78 -4.75
C GLN A 184 5.31 -32.54 -3.94
N ALA A 185 4.03 -32.40 -3.60
CA ALA A 185 3.53 -31.28 -2.82
C ALA A 185 2.21 -31.63 -2.15
N ASP A 186 2.01 -31.13 -0.96
CA ASP A 186 0.72 -31.18 -0.29
C ASP A 186 -0.14 -30.00 -0.75
N THR A 187 -1.42 -30.24 -0.87
CA THR A 187 -2.43 -29.21 -1.22
C THR A 187 -3.36 -28.99 -0.04
N ILE A 188 -3.48 -27.74 0.37
CA ILE A 188 -4.46 -27.32 1.37
C ILE A 188 -5.51 -26.48 0.65
N ALA A 189 -6.76 -26.99 0.58
CA ALA A 189 -7.90 -26.23 0.10
C ALA A 189 -8.63 -25.60 1.30
N ALA A 190 -8.81 -24.30 1.26
CA ALA A 190 -9.45 -23.52 2.29
C ALA A 190 -10.73 -22.90 1.75
N TYR A 191 -11.83 -23.09 2.45
CA TYR A 191 -13.15 -22.62 2.03
C TYR A 191 -13.67 -21.56 3.00
N PHE A 192 -14.28 -20.53 2.42
CA PHE A 192 -14.97 -19.48 3.14
C PHE A 192 -16.48 -19.61 2.95
N PRO A 193 -17.30 -19.07 3.88
CA PRO A 193 -18.76 -19.23 3.83
C PRO A 193 -19.42 -18.45 2.68
N TYR A 194 -18.70 -17.51 2.09
CA TYR A 194 -19.16 -16.68 0.97
C TYR A 194 -17.98 -16.12 0.19
N ASN A 195 -18.26 -15.61 -0.99
CA ASN A 195 -17.25 -14.97 -1.84
C ASN A 195 -16.74 -13.68 -1.19
N LEU A 196 -15.44 -13.54 -1.05
CA LEU A 196 -14.77 -12.44 -0.36
C LEU A 196 -13.73 -11.78 -1.27
N GLN A 197 -13.70 -10.46 -1.24
CA GLN A 197 -12.50 -9.72 -1.65
C GLN A 197 -11.56 -9.67 -0.46
N MET A 198 -10.44 -10.36 -0.53
CA MET A 198 -9.54 -10.52 0.62
C MET A 198 -8.06 -10.54 0.25
N THR A 199 -7.21 -10.26 1.24
CA THR A 199 -5.78 -10.55 1.19
C THR A 199 -5.51 -11.80 2.02
N PRO A 200 -4.91 -12.87 1.46
CA PRO A 200 -4.52 -14.04 2.23
C PRO A 200 -3.53 -13.69 3.33
N VAL A 201 -3.73 -14.23 4.52
CA VAL A 201 -2.79 -14.17 5.63
C VAL A 201 -2.35 -15.58 5.95
N LEU A 202 -1.06 -15.83 5.88
CA LEU A 202 -0.47 -17.14 6.11
C LEU A 202 0.67 -17.01 7.11
N ASP A 203 0.58 -17.77 8.20
CA ASP A 203 1.65 -17.91 9.17
C ASP A 203 2.29 -19.29 9.02
N ILE A 204 3.57 -19.31 8.68
CA ILE A 204 4.31 -20.54 8.38
C ILE A 204 5.55 -20.61 9.25
N THR A 205 5.74 -21.77 9.89
CA THR A 205 7.02 -22.13 10.50
C THR A 205 7.64 -23.27 9.71
N ASP A 206 8.77 -22.99 9.06
CA ASP A 206 9.56 -23.98 8.34
C ASP A 206 10.97 -24.09 8.98
N PRO A 207 11.18 -25.06 9.88
CA PRO A 207 12.45 -25.18 10.60
C PRO A 207 13.61 -25.66 9.72
N VAL A 208 13.32 -26.27 8.59
CA VAL A 208 14.33 -26.77 7.63
C VAL A 208 14.67 -25.72 6.58
N GLY A 209 13.67 -24.95 6.15
CA GLY A 209 13.78 -23.98 5.08
C GLY A 209 13.77 -24.60 3.69
N GLY A 210 13.57 -23.76 2.69
CA GLY A 210 13.64 -24.15 1.28
C GLY A 210 12.34 -24.68 0.67
N ASN A 211 11.26 -24.81 1.44
CA ASN A 211 9.97 -25.18 0.90
C ASN A 211 9.33 -24.03 0.11
N LEU A 212 8.74 -24.36 -1.03
CA LEU A 212 7.95 -23.43 -1.83
C LEU A 212 6.49 -23.52 -1.43
N VAL A 213 5.91 -22.37 -1.08
CA VAL A 213 4.48 -22.25 -0.85
C VAL A 213 3.86 -21.40 -1.95
N SER A 214 2.86 -21.94 -2.64
CA SER A 214 2.09 -21.24 -3.65
C SER A 214 0.66 -21.08 -3.16
N ILE A 215 0.14 -19.85 -3.25
CA ILE A 215 -1.26 -19.55 -2.90
C ILE A 215 -2.02 -19.25 -4.18
N TYR A 216 -3.08 -19.98 -4.42
CA TYR A 216 -4.00 -19.74 -5.52
C TYR A 216 -5.35 -19.33 -4.93
N THR A 217 -5.96 -18.31 -5.48
CA THR A 217 -7.31 -17.89 -5.13
C THR A 217 -8.23 -18.12 -6.32
N ASP A 218 -9.38 -18.65 -6.07
CA ASP A 218 -10.42 -18.85 -7.08
C ASP A 218 -11.76 -18.39 -6.52
N ASN A 219 -12.59 -17.83 -7.37
CA ASN A 219 -13.92 -17.32 -7.07
C ASN A 219 -15.00 -18.04 -7.89
N THR A 220 -14.83 -19.35 -8.10
CA THR A 220 -15.83 -20.19 -8.77
C THR A 220 -17.12 -20.34 -7.99
#